data_712040b611521a2f2add71c1877a5adc
#
_entry.id   712040b611521a2f2add71c1877a5adc
#
_cell.length_a   1.000
_cell.length_b   1.000
_cell.length_c   1.000
_cell.angle_alpha   90.00
_cell.angle_beta   90.00
_cell.angle_gamma   90.00
#
_symmetry.space_group_name_H-M   'P 1'
#
loop_
_entity.id
_entity.type
_entity.pdbx_description
1 polymer ?
#
loop_
_entity_poly.entity_id
_entity_poly.type
_entity_poly.pdbx_seq_one_letter_code
_entity_poly.pdbx_strand_id
1 'polypeptide(L)'
;MKNFKFKPSTAKAISLCFLFFSPQVASYEGDIHQRLTFMAAKQLSLCDQASGDSLISALDTRYIVRANVAQAESNVFVRMFRWNYYNRDXGKEKGALGIIDTRFHAHFNSLVSDLGKVSKSEERYKTLGKLLNYIQDVTSPSKVVPVFTNRWWRLSFYDRFDRFPIDVTQMEASLXKSCAEIQXFAQSSLGKSIEQIFXSILQETAEKTIEEVRKPIAGLPADWTYFWAFGETDEFGNYGPAGNKFGERTAFDCGSNQKCLLLDKDPIYRDFANQLHFNSIIATMKSIRILQGVGIAAPYLATN
;
A
#
# COMPACT_ATOMS: atom_id res chain seq x y z
N MET A 1 64.05 46.21 18.35
CA MET A 1 63.22 45.72 17.23
C MET A 1 63.10 44.20 17.37
N LYS A 2 61.93 43.67 17.84
CA LYS A 2 61.66 42.21 18.00
C LYS A 2 60.83 41.71 16.83
N ASN A 3 61.38 40.81 16.03
CA ASN A 3 60.72 40.19 14.89
C ASN A 3 59.70 39.13 15.39
N PHE A 4 58.46 39.38 15.19
CA PHE A 4 57.36 38.37 15.42
C PHE A 4 57.21 37.49 14.15
N LYS A 5 57.57 36.21 14.27
CA LYS A 5 57.33 35.24 13.21
C LYS A 5 55.92 34.61 13.41
N PHE A 6 55.06 34.84 12.48
CA PHE A 6 53.76 34.17 12.42
C PHE A 6 53.95 32.72 11.94
N LYS A 7 53.56 31.75 12.76
CA LYS A 7 53.42 30.35 12.31
C LYS A 7 52.08 30.17 11.63
N PRO A 8 52.03 29.60 10.43
CA PRO A 8 50.70 29.29 9.81
C PRO A 8 50.05 28.11 10.55
N SER A 9 48.85 28.33 11.04
CA SER A 9 47.98 27.30 11.58
C SER A 9 47.46 26.44 10.43
N THR A 10 47.81 25.17 10.43
CA THR A 10 47.23 24.18 9.52
C THR A 10 45.76 23.93 9.91
N ALA A 11 44.82 24.60 9.25
CA ALA A 11 43.41 24.28 9.35
C ALA A 11 43.22 22.92 8.71
N LYS A 12 43.01 21.88 9.52
CA LYS A 12 42.56 20.57 9.05
C LYS A 12 41.12 20.75 8.52
N ALA A 13 40.96 20.74 7.21
CA ALA A 13 39.67 20.68 6.57
C ALA A 13 39.09 19.31 6.90
N ILE A 14 38.16 19.26 7.84
CA ILE A 14 37.37 18.08 8.11
C ILE A 14 36.35 17.99 6.94
N SER A 15 36.71 17.18 5.95
CA SER A 15 35.80 16.83 4.86
C SER A 15 34.73 15.94 5.47
N LEU A 16 33.56 16.54 5.77
CA LEU A 16 32.40 15.82 6.26
C LEU A 16 31.78 15.14 5.05
N CYS A 17 32.23 13.91 4.76
CA CYS A 17 31.56 13.04 3.80
C CYS A 17 30.19 12.66 4.39
N PHE A 18 29.19 13.46 4.09
CA PHE A 18 27.81 13.02 4.22
C PHE A 18 27.60 11.90 3.19
N LEU A 19 27.83 10.67 3.64
CA LEU A 19 27.31 9.51 2.93
C LEU A 19 25.79 9.66 2.95
N PHE A 20 25.24 10.07 1.84
CA PHE A 20 23.81 10.07 1.61
C PHE A 20 23.35 8.61 1.57
N PHE A 21 23.21 8.00 2.73
CA PHE A 21 22.36 6.84 2.85
C PHE A 21 20.97 7.33 2.56
N SER A 22 20.45 7.04 1.37
CA SER A 22 19.03 7.22 1.08
C SER A 22 18.30 6.15 1.87
N PRO A 23 17.70 6.46 3.04
CA PRO A 23 16.82 5.48 3.67
C PRO A 23 15.63 5.31 2.74
N GLN A 24 15.50 4.14 2.17
CA GLN A 24 14.29 3.78 1.43
C GLN A 24 13.18 3.61 2.46
N VAL A 25 12.46 4.68 2.70
CA VAL A 25 11.24 4.66 3.51
C VAL A 25 10.13 4.28 2.53
N ALA A 26 9.68 3.05 2.60
CA ALA A 26 8.63 2.58 1.71
C ALA A 26 7.47 2.00 2.54
N SER A 27 6.25 2.38 2.23
CA SER A 27 5.12 1.48 2.14
C SER A 27 5.51 0.31 1.22
N TYR A 28 4.67 -0.53 0.74
CA TYR A 28 5.08 -1.55 -0.25
C TYR A 28 6.19 -0.97 -1.12
N GLU A 29 7.30 -1.68 -1.27
CA GLU A 29 8.36 -1.22 -2.18
C GLU A 29 7.82 -1.04 -3.60
N GLY A 30 8.38 -0.11 -4.34
CA GLY A 30 7.91 0.21 -5.70
C GLY A 30 7.80 -1.02 -6.59
N ASP A 31 8.66 -2.02 -6.42
CA ASP A 31 8.59 -3.27 -7.18
C ASP A 31 7.38 -4.13 -6.80
N ILE A 32 6.95 -4.14 -5.53
CA ILE A 32 5.73 -4.84 -5.11
C ILE A 32 4.51 -4.17 -5.76
N HIS A 33 4.38 -2.84 -5.66
CA HIS A 33 3.33 -2.08 -6.34
C HIS A 33 3.29 -2.37 -7.84
N GLN A 34 4.47 -2.37 -8.47
CA GLN A 34 4.62 -2.66 -9.90
C GLN A 34 4.08 -4.06 -10.23
N ARG A 35 4.51 -5.07 -9.49
CA ARG A 35 4.12 -6.48 -9.72
C ARG A 35 2.61 -6.68 -9.52
N LEU A 36 2.05 -6.16 -8.42
CA LEU A 36 0.61 -6.26 -8.14
C LEU A 36 -0.20 -5.64 -9.29
N THR A 37 0.22 -4.46 -9.78
CA THR A 37 -0.46 -3.76 -10.87
C THR A 37 -0.35 -4.52 -12.20
N PHE A 38 0.83 -5.06 -12.52
CA PHE A 38 1.01 -5.85 -13.75
C PHE A 38 0.20 -7.14 -13.71
N MET A 39 0.16 -7.84 -12.57
CA MET A 39 -0.63 -9.07 -12.43
C MET A 39 -2.13 -8.76 -12.57
N ALA A 40 -2.61 -7.67 -11.99
CA ALA A 40 -3.99 -7.23 -12.13
C ALA A 40 -4.34 -6.92 -13.59
N ALA A 41 -3.51 -6.14 -14.28
CA ALA A 41 -3.73 -5.79 -15.69
C ALA A 41 -3.67 -7.02 -16.61
N LYS A 42 -2.71 -7.93 -16.37
CA LYS A 42 -2.59 -9.20 -17.11
C LYS A 42 -3.86 -10.04 -16.95
N GLN A 43 -4.28 -10.24 -15.70
CA GLN A 43 -5.46 -11.06 -15.42
C GLN A 43 -6.72 -10.42 -15.99
N LEU A 44 -6.86 -9.10 -15.86
CA LEU A 44 -8.01 -8.39 -16.43
C LEU A 44 -8.06 -8.55 -17.96
N SER A 45 -6.91 -8.46 -18.64
CA SER A 45 -6.85 -8.71 -20.09
C SER A 45 -7.28 -10.13 -20.47
N LEU A 46 -6.95 -11.13 -19.65
CA LEU A 46 -7.41 -12.51 -19.87
C LEU A 46 -8.95 -12.61 -19.70
N CYS A 47 -9.50 -11.92 -18.70
CA CYS A 47 -10.95 -11.85 -18.50
C CYS A 47 -11.63 -11.17 -19.69
N ASP A 48 -11.07 -10.06 -20.18
CA ASP A 48 -11.62 -9.30 -21.30
C ASP A 48 -11.58 -10.10 -22.61
N GLN A 49 -10.49 -10.83 -22.86
CA GLN A 49 -10.42 -11.74 -24.03
C GLN A 49 -11.51 -12.80 -23.98
N ALA A 50 -11.78 -13.36 -22.81
CA ALA A 50 -12.79 -14.40 -22.63
C ALA A 50 -14.21 -13.86 -22.83
N SER A 51 -14.48 -12.58 -22.48
CA SER A 51 -15.79 -11.94 -22.59
C SER A 51 -15.99 -11.14 -23.89
N GLY A 52 -14.94 -10.89 -24.66
CA GLY A 52 -14.97 -10.04 -25.85
C GLY A 52 -15.01 -8.56 -25.55
N ASP A 53 -14.62 -8.15 -24.34
CA ASP A 53 -14.58 -6.75 -23.91
C ASP A 53 -13.33 -6.02 -24.45
N SER A 54 -13.34 -4.71 -24.33
CA SER A 54 -12.23 -3.87 -24.74
C SER A 54 -11.03 -4.05 -23.80
N LEU A 55 -9.91 -4.47 -24.35
CA LEU A 55 -8.67 -4.72 -23.58
C LEU A 55 -8.04 -3.41 -23.11
N ILE A 56 -7.49 -3.43 -21.89
CA ILE A 56 -6.59 -2.37 -21.47
C ILE A 56 -5.32 -2.44 -22.31
N SER A 57 -4.91 -1.30 -22.86
CA SER A 57 -3.71 -1.29 -23.72
C SER A 57 -2.42 -1.43 -22.88
N ALA A 58 -1.36 -1.92 -23.53
CA ALA A 58 -0.04 -1.99 -22.89
C ALA A 58 0.47 -0.60 -22.49
N LEU A 59 0.14 0.43 -23.27
CA LEU A 59 0.53 1.80 -22.96
C LEU A 59 -0.21 2.34 -21.73
N ASP A 60 -1.52 2.11 -21.65
CA ASP A 60 -2.31 2.53 -20.49
C ASP A 60 -1.82 1.83 -19.22
N THR A 61 -1.54 0.52 -19.31
CA THR A 61 -0.93 -0.24 -18.20
C THR A 61 0.38 0.41 -17.75
N ARG A 62 1.23 0.85 -18.67
CA ARG A 62 2.49 1.53 -18.33
C ARG A 62 2.25 2.87 -17.64
N TYR A 63 1.25 3.65 -18.05
CA TYR A 63 0.91 4.91 -17.37
C TYR A 63 0.49 4.63 -15.92
N ILE A 64 -0.36 3.63 -15.70
CA ILE A 64 -0.81 3.23 -14.34
C ILE A 64 0.39 2.83 -13.50
N VAL A 65 1.19 1.89 -13.99
CA VAL A 65 2.33 1.32 -13.24
C VAL A 65 3.34 2.42 -12.87
N ARG A 66 3.73 3.26 -13.85
CA ARG A 66 4.70 4.32 -13.59
C ARG A 66 4.21 5.33 -12.56
N ALA A 67 2.93 5.68 -12.62
CA ALA A 67 2.37 6.64 -11.66
C ALA A 67 2.23 6.02 -10.26
N ASN A 68 1.89 4.73 -10.17
CA ASN A 68 1.83 4.00 -8.90
C ASN A 68 3.22 3.94 -8.25
N VAL A 69 4.22 3.49 -8.99
CA VAL A 69 5.61 3.41 -8.50
C VAL A 69 6.13 4.80 -8.11
N ALA A 70 5.89 5.82 -8.95
CA ALA A 70 6.32 7.19 -8.65
C ALA A 70 5.66 7.75 -7.37
N GLN A 71 4.43 7.33 -7.09
CA GLN A 71 3.74 7.71 -5.84
C GLN A 71 4.43 7.04 -4.63
N ALA A 72 4.74 5.74 -4.74
CA ALA A 72 5.45 4.97 -3.71
C ALA A 72 6.87 5.50 -3.48
N GLU A 73 7.55 5.91 -4.55
CA GLU A 73 8.94 6.41 -4.53
C GLU A 73 9.02 7.94 -4.45
N SER A 74 7.96 8.62 -4.00
CA SER A 74 7.97 10.07 -3.88
C SER A 74 9.14 10.56 -3.03
N ASN A 75 9.45 11.84 -3.15
CA ASN A 75 10.59 12.49 -2.49
C ASN A 75 10.71 12.05 -1.02
N VAL A 76 11.92 11.72 -0.58
CA VAL A 76 12.19 11.20 0.77
C VAL A 76 11.61 12.09 1.88
N PHE A 77 11.65 13.42 1.69
CA PHE A 77 11.07 14.34 2.68
C PHE A 77 9.54 14.22 2.73
N VAL A 78 8.90 14.08 1.56
CA VAL A 78 7.46 13.86 1.49
C VAL A 78 7.11 12.54 2.18
N ARG A 79 7.85 11.48 1.88
CA ARG A 79 7.60 10.15 2.48
C ARG A 79 7.85 10.14 4.00
N MET A 80 8.87 10.88 4.46
CA MET A 80 9.22 10.96 5.88
C MET A 80 8.12 11.61 6.71
N PHE A 81 7.45 12.63 6.14
CA PHE A 81 6.44 13.41 6.86
C PHE A 81 5.00 13.10 6.44
N ARG A 82 4.80 12.34 5.37
CA ARG A 82 3.48 11.86 4.98
C ARG A 82 3.36 10.38 5.34
N TRP A 83 2.43 10.07 6.21
CA TRP A 83 2.19 8.69 6.62
C TRP A 83 0.86 8.19 6.06
N ASN A 84 0.94 7.29 5.08
CA ASN A 84 -0.23 6.67 4.47
C ASN A 84 -0.76 5.58 5.40
N TYR A 85 -1.75 5.91 6.21
CA TYR A 85 -2.45 4.91 7.00
C TYR A 85 -3.95 5.13 6.92
N TYR A 86 -4.69 4.04 6.90
CA TYR A 86 -6.13 4.05 6.80
C TYR A 86 -6.75 4.17 8.20
N ASN A 87 -7.45 5.26 8.47
CA ASN A 87 -8.25 5.41 9.69
C ASN A 87 -9.70 5.12 9.34
N ARG A 88 -10.34 4.21 10.08
CA ARG A 88 -11.75 3.83 9.89
C ARG A 88 -12.69 5.01 10.14
N ASP A 89 -12.31 5.92 11.01
CA ASP A 89 -13.06 7.14 11.32
C ASP A 89 -12.48 8.34 10.55
N UNK A 90 -12.70 8.34 9.62
CA UNK A 90 -12.30 9.26 8.78
C UNK A 90 -12.30 10.64 9.23
N GLY A 91 -13.24 11.03 9.83
CA GLY A 91 -13.36 12.37 10.34
C GLY A 91 -12.33 12.76 11.42
N LYS A 92 -11.54 11.81 11.87
CA LYS A 92 -10.61 12.00 13.00
C LYS A 92 -9.14 11.85 12.60
N GLU A 93 -8.78 12.22 11.38
CA GLU A 93 -7.38 12.21 10.95
C GLU A 93 -6.58 13.22 11.77
N LYS A 94 -5.74 12.73 12.66
CA LYS A 94 -4.86 13.56 13.51
C LYS A 94 -3.42 13.39 13.05
N GLY A 95 -2.72 14.49 12.92
CA GLY A 95 -1.29 14.46 12.64
C GLY A 95 -0.52 13.93 13.87
N ALA A 96 0.34 12.96 13.67
CA ALA A 96 1.24 12.50 14.72
C ALA A 96 2.28 13.58 15.00
N LEU A 97 2.36 14.02 16.25
CA LEU A 97 3.29 15.06 16.72
C LEU A 97 3.17 16.41 15.98
N GLY A 98 2.05 16.66 15.30
CA GLY A 98 1.80 17.91 14.57
C GLY A 98 2.68 18.13 13.32
N ILE A 99 3.54 17.20 13.00
CA ILE A 99 4.50 17.32 11.87
C ILE A 99 4.18 16.29 10.77
N ILE A 100 3.69 15.11 11.17
CA ILE A 100 3.44 14.01 10.23
C ILE A 100 2.06 14.19 9.61
N ASP A 101 2.02 14.30 8.28
CA ASP A 101 0.77 14.40 7.51
C ASP A 101 0.09 13.02 7.46
N THR A 102 -1.04 12.90 8.12
CA THR A 102 -1.83 11.67 8.18
C THR A 102 -3.17 11.79 7.44
N ARG A 103 -3.34 12.80 6.60
CA ARG A 103 -4.60 13.07 5.89
C ARG A 103 -4.81 12.12 4.70
N PHE A 104 -4.79 10.81 4.96
CA PHE A 104 -4.93 9.75 3.96
C PHE A 104 -6.23 9.93 3.13
N HIS A 105 -7.37 10.08 3.83
CA HIS A 105 -8.67 10.20 3.17
C HIS A 105 -8.78 11.49 2.34
N ALA A 106 -8.25 12.60 2.84
CA ALA A 106 -8.25 13.86 2.11
C ALA A 106 -7.45 13.75 0.80
N HIS A 107 -6.26 13.14 0.86
CA HIS A 107 -5.43 12.91 -0.34
C HIS A 107 -6.09 11.94 -1.32
N PHE A 108 -6.64 10.83 -0.81
CA PHE A 108 -7.36 9.85 -1.63
C PHE A 108 -8.54 10.50 -2.34
N ASN A 109 -9.39 11.22 -1.60
CA ASN A 109 -10.59 11.86 -2.15
C ASN A 109 -10.23 12.93 -3.19
N SER A 110 -9.13 13.68 -2.97
CA SER A 110 -8.65 14.63 -3.97
C SER A 110 -8.30 13.93 -5.28
N LEU A 111 -7.61 12.79 -5.23
CA LEU A 111 -7.26 12.02 -6.43
C LEU A 111 -8.52 11.45 -7.13
N VAL A 112 -9.52 11.01 -6.36
CA VAL A 112 -10.79 10.52 -6.95
C VAL A 112 -11.51 11.67 -7.66
N SER A 113 -11.58 12.85 -7.02
CA SER A 113 -12.17 14.04 -7.64
C SER A 113 -11.42 14.45 -8.92
N ASP A 114 -10.09 14.38 -8.89
CA ASP A 114 -9.27 14.68 -10.08
C ASP A 114 -9.54 13.65 -11.19
N LEU A 115 -9.68 12.37 -10.84
CA LEU A 115 -9.99 11.32 -11.82
C LEU A 115 -11.31 11.58 -12.54
N GLY A 116 -12.31 12.13 -11.84
CA GLY A 116 -13.61 12.49 -12.40
C GLY A 116 -13.56 13.69 -13.36
N LYS A 117 -12.57 14.56 -13.23
CA LYS A 117 -12.46 15.81 -14.02
C LYS A 117 -11.57 15.67 -15.24
N VAL A 118 -10.64 14.74 -15.26
CA VAL A 118 -9.64 14.61 -16.33
C VAL A 118 -10.25 13.95 -17.55
N SER A 119 -10.19 14.65 -18.69
CA SER A 119 -10.71 14.16 -19.97
C SER A 119 -9.68 13.37 -20.79
N LYS A 120 -8.38 13.68 -20.64
CA LYS A 120 -7.31 12.99 -21.39
C LYS A 120 -7.06 11.60 -20.83
N SER A 121 -7.10 10.59 -21.69
CA SER A 121 -6.91 9.18 -21.31
C SER A 121 -5.61 8.97 -20.54
N GLU A 122 -4.48 9.48 -21.02
CA GLU A 122 -3.19 9.36 -20.37
C GLU A 122 -3.22 9.85 -18.92
N GLU A 123 -3.77 11.06 -18.70
CA GLU A 123 -3.82 11.66 -17.36
C GLU A 123 -4.78 10.89 -16.44
N ARG A 124 -5.89 10.35 -17.00
CA ARG A 124 -6.80 9.49 -16.24
C ARG A 124 -6.08 8.24 -15.73
N TYR A 125 -5.31 7.56 -16.57
CA TYR A 125 -4.56 6.36 -16.17
C TYR A 125 -3.42 6.70 -15.19
N LYS A 126 -2.78 7.85 -15.32
CA LYS A 126 -1.78 8.31 -14.34
C LYS A 126 -2.44 8.59 -12.98
N THR A 127 -3.59 9.24 -12.97
CA THR A 127 -4.34 9.53 -11.73
C THR A 127 -4.79 8.22 -11.09
N LEU A 128 -5.29 7.27 -11.89
CA LEU A 128 -5.61 5.93 -11.39
C LEU A 128 -4.37 5.28 -10.74
N GLY A 129 -3.20 5.36 -11.38
CA GLY A 129 -1.97 4.81 -10.81
C GLY A 129 -1.67 5.35 -9.42
N LYS A 130 -1.84 6.65 -9.21
CA LYS A 130 -1.67 7.27 -7.89
C LYS A 130 -2.72 6.78 -6.88
N LEU A 131 -3.97 6.61 -7.32
CA LEU A 131 -5.04 6.05 -6.47
C LEU A 131 -4.73 4.60 -6.07
N LEU A 132 -4.22 3.79 -7.02
CA LEU A 132 -3.87 2.40 -6.75
C LEU A 132 -2.81 2.27 -5.66
N ASN A 133 -1.91 3.24 -5.53
CA ASN A 133 -0.93 3.24 -4.44
C ASN A 133 -1.66 3.16 -3.08
N TYR A 134 -2.68 4.01 -2.87
CA TYR A 134 -3.48 4.02 -1.63
C TYR A 134 -4.26 2.72 -1.44
N ILE A 135 -4.88 2.22 -2.52
CA ILE A 135 -5.70 0.99 -2.49
C ILE A 135 -4.82 -0.24 -2.18
N GLN A 136 -3.63 -0.29 -2.76
CA GLN A 136 -2.67 -1.37 -2.48
C GLN A 136 -2.08 -1.23 -1.08
N ASP A 137 -1.79 -0.01 -0.63
CA ASP A 137 -1.26 0.24 0.73
C ASP A 137 -2.20 -0.31 1.82
N VAL A 138 -3.53 -0.21 1.66
CA VAL A 138 -4.45 -0.74 2.68
C VAL A 138 -4.51 -2.27 2.72
N THR A 139 -3.76 -2.96 1.87
CA THR A 139 -3.53 -4.40 2.04
C THR A 139 -2.29 -4.71 2.88
N SER A 140 -1.53 -3.67 3.28
CA SER A 140 -0.46 -3.83 4.26
C SER A 140 -1.03 -3.71 5.68
N PRO A 141 -0.83 -4.72 6.55
CA PRO A 141 -1.34 -4.67 7.92
C PRO A 141 -0.93 -3.40 8.69
N SER A 142 0.30 -2.94 8.51
CA SER A 142 0.80 -1.74 9.21
C SER A 142 0.07 -0.45 8.83
N LYS A 143 -0.72 -0.47 7.73
CA LYS A 143 -1.46 0.70 7.26
C LYS A 143 -2.90 0.74 7.78
N VAL A 144 -3.49 -0.43 8.03
CA VAL A 144 -4.89 -0.55 8.52
C VAL A 144 -4.95 -0.76 10.04
N VAL A 145 -3.86 -1.32 10.61
CA VAL A 145 -3.56 -1.24 12.04
C VAL A 145 -2.48 -0.17 12.13
N PRO A 146 -2.81 1.12 12.28
CA PRO A 146 -1.87 2.18 11.92
C PRO A 146 -0.64 2.17 12.83
N VAL A 147 0.36 1.34 12.45
CA VAL A 147 1.62 1.18 13.17
C VAL A 147 2.64 2.13 12.59
N PHE A 148 3.15 3.05 13.41
CA PHE A 148 4.15 4.00 12.96
C PHE A 148 5.50 3.30 12.79
N THR A 149 5.89 3.08 11.54
CA THR A 149 7.10 2.34 11.19
C THR A 149 8.37 3.19 11.22
N ASN A 150 8.26 4.52 11.04
CA ASN A 150 9.39 5.46 10.93
C ASN A 150 9.99 5.78 12.30
N ARG A 151 10.55 4.78 12.96
CA ARG A 151 11.23 4.96 14.25
C ARG A 151 12.73 5.16 14.01
N TRP A 152 13.12 6.42 13.77
CA TRP A 152 14.52 6.79 13.47
C TRP A 152 15.53 6.27 14.52
N TRP A 153 15.11 6.19 15.77
CA TRP A 153 15.96 5.67 16.84
C TRP A 153 16.16 4.14 16.79
N ARG A 154 15.33 3.43 15.99
CA ARG A 154 15.49 1.98 15.76
C ARG A 154 16.03 1.66 14.38
N LEU A 155 16.29 2.68 13.56
CA LEU A 155 16.74 2.54 12.16
C LEU A 155 15.84 1.62 11.32
N SER A 156 14.54 1.53 11.69
CA SER A 156 13.55 0.73 10.97
C SER A 156 12.57 1.67 10.28
N PHE A 157 12.64 1.75 8.97
CA PHE A 157 11.85 2.68 8.17
C PHE A 157 10.76 1.98 7.36
N TYR A 158 10.56 0.70 7.53
CA TYR A 158 9.58 -0.09 6.78
C TYR A 158 9.04 -1.23 7.63
N ASP A 159 7.84 -1.68 7.28
CA ASP A 159 7.28 -2.93 7.78
C ASP A 159 7.85 -4.09 6.95
N ARG A 160 8.20 -5.19 7.59
CA ARG A 160 8.79 -6.33 6.86
C ARG A 160 7.78 -6.99 5.91
N PHE A 161 6.49 -6.90 6.22
CA PHE A 161 5.45 -7.37 5.30
C PHE A 161 5.54 -6.64 3.95
N ASP A 162 5.84 -5.33 3.96
CA ASP A 162 5.86 -4.51 2.75
C ASP A 162 6.94 -4.96 1.74
N ARG A 163 7.86 -5.82 2.18
CA ARG A 163 8.92 -6.43 1.33
C ARG A 163 8.74 -7.92 1.14
N PHE A 164 7.66 -8.49 1.65
CA PHE A 164 7.45 -9.93 1.53
C PHE A 164 7.16 -10.28 0.06
N PRO A 165 7.86 -11.26 -0.52
CA PRO A 165 7.76 -11.53 -1.96
C PRO A 165 6.38 -12.08 -2.34
N ILE A 166 5.90 -11.67 -3.52
CA ILE A 166 4.67 -12.20 -4.11
C ILE A 166 4.96 -13.59 -4.70
N ASP A 167 4.16 -14.58 -4.31
CA ASP A 167 4.19 -15.91 -4.93
C ASP A 167 3.40 -15.85 -6.25
N VAL A 168 4.11 -15.53 -7.34
CA VAL A 168 3.49 -15.33 -8.66
C VAL A 168 2.72 -16.58 -9.11
N THR A 169 3.28 -17.76 -8.90
CA THR A 169 2.65 -19.02 -9.34
C THR A 169 1.31 -19.25 -8.64
N GLN A 170 1.31 -19.09 -7.31
CA GLN A 170 0.08 -19.26 -6.53
C GLN A 170 -0.94 -18.16 -6.87
N MET A 171 -0.48 -16.93 -7.06
CA MET A 171 -1.36 -15.82 -7.45
C MET A 171 -2.04 -16.09 -8.79
N GLU A 172 -1.29 -16.46 -9.83
CA GLU A 172 -1.86 -16.76 -11.16
C GLU A 172 -2.89 -17.89 -11.08
N ALA A 173 -2.60 -18.94 -10.32
CA ALA A 173 -3.54 -20.04 -10.12
C ALA A 173 -4.84 -19.58 -9.42
N SER A 174 -4.74 -18.70 -8.44
CA SER A 174 -5.90 -18.17 -7.69
C SER A 174 -6.76 -17.24 -8.54
N LEU A 175 -6.12 -16.43 -9.37
CA LEU A 175 -6.78 -15.41 -10.18
C LEU A 175 -7.61 -15.95 -11.36
N UNK A 176 -7.38 -16.84 -11.55
CA UNK A 176 -8.01 -17.41 -12.44
C UNK A 176 -9.40 -17.44 -12.40
N LYS A 177 -9.97 -17.57 -11.35
CA LYS A 177 -11.41 -17.62 -11.06
C LYS A 177 -12.03 -16.24 -10.81
N SER A 178 -11.25 -15.18 -10.80
CA SER A 178 -11.69 -13.84 -10.38
C SER A 178 -12.53 -13.10 -11.41
N CYS A 179 -12.59 -13.53 -12.67
CA CYS A 179 -13.27 -12.80 -13.74
C CYS A 179 -14.75 -12.55 -13.41
N ALA A 180 -15.44 -13.58 -12.89
CA ALA A 180 -16.86 -13.45 -12.52
C ALA A 180 -17.07 -12.41 -11.41
N GLU A 181 -16.17 -12.35 -10.43
CA GLU A 181 -16.22 -11.35 -9.36
C GLU A 181 -16.07 -9.93 -9.93
N ILE A 182 -15.14 -9.74 -10.86
CA ILE A 182 -14.89 -8.42 -11.47
C ILE A 182 -16.12 -7.99 -12.29
N GLN A 183 -16.76 -8.90 -13.00
CA GLN A 183 -17.99 -8.63 -13.75
C GLN A 183 -19.16 -8.27 -12.83
N UNK A 184 -19.10 -8.93 -11.77
CA UNK A 184 -20.01 -8.70 -10.93
C UNK A 184 -19.97 -7.48 -10.35
N PHE A 185 -18.88 -7.09 -9.97
CA PHE A 185 -18.58 -5.79 -9.38
C PHE A 185 -18.92 -4.63 -10.33
N ALA A 186 -18.48 -4.73 -11.57
CA ALA A 186 -18.79 -3.71 -12.57
C ALA A 186 -20.30 -3.48 -12.72
N GLN A 187 -21.09 -4.56 -12.76
CA GLN A 187 -22.54 -4.47 -12.85
C GLN A 187 -23.17 -3.79 -11.62
N SER A 188 -22.69 -4.14 -10.43
CA SER A 188 -23.20 -3.54 -9.17
C SER A 188 -22.79 -2.07 -9.00
N SER A 189 -21.87 -1.61 -9.83
CA SER A 189 -21.37 -0.22 -9.82
C SER A 189 -22.18 0.68 -10.76
N LEU A 190 -23.07 0.10 -11.58
CA LEU A 190 -23.89 0.90 -12.51
C LEU A 190 -24.74 1.92 -11.73
N GLY A 191 -24.71 3.16 -12.18
CA GLY A 191 -25.47 4.27 -11.58
C GLY A 191 -24.85 4.89 -10.34
N LYS A 192 -23.73 4.36 -9.84
CA LYS A 192 -23.01 4.97 -8.71
C LYS A 192 -22.03 6.02 -9.22
N SER A 193 -21.75 7.04 -8.40
CA SER A 193 -20.72 8.00 -8.73
C SER A 193 -19.32 7.38 -8.57
N ILE A 194 -18.33 7.97 -9.25
CA ILE A 194 -16.96 7.49 -9.18
C ILE A 194 -16.42 7.54 -7.72
N GLU A 195 -16.86 8.54 -6.96
CA GLU A 195 -16.50 8.71 -5.55
C GLU A 195 -17.06 7.55 -4.72
N GLN A 196 -18.32 7.21 -4.91
CA GLN A 196 -18.95 6.09 -4.21
C GLN A 196 -18.24 4.77 -4.51
N ILE A 197 -17.88 4.56 -5.77
CA ILE A 197 -17.22 3.32 -6.20
C ILE A 197 -15.83 3.22 -5.57
N PHE A 198 -15.01 4.25 -5.71
CA PHE A 198 -13.65 4.21 -5.15
C PHE A 198 -13.60 4.22 -3.61
N UNK A 199 -14.43 4.77 -2.91
CA UNK A 199 -14.63 4.72 -1.67
C UNK A 199 -14.87 3.48 -1.24
N SER A 200 -15.86 2.70 -1.94
CA SER A 200 -16.25 1.33 -1.59
C SER A 200 -15.08 0.34 -1.79
N ILE A 201 -14.35 0.44 -2.90
CA ILE A 201 -13.16 -0.41 -3.14
C ILE A 201 -12.15 -0.26 -2.00
N LEU A 202 -11.84 0.97 -1.62
CA LEU A 202 -10.86 1.25 -0.55
C LEU A 202 -11.33 0.63 0.78
N GLN A 203 -12.57 0.90 1.17
CA GLN A 203 -13.14 0.42 2.43
C GLN A 203 -13.18 -1.10 2.49
N GLU A 204 -13.75 -1.74 1.44
CA GLU A 204 -13.82 -3.21 1.36
C GLU A 204 -12.43 -3.85 1.47
N THR A 205 -11.44 -3.24 0.80
CA THR A 205 -10.06 -3.76 0.80
C THR A 205 -9.42 -3.63 2.20
N ALA A 206 -9.61 -2.48 2.85
CA ALA A 206 -9.09 -2.25 4.20
C ALA A 206 -9.74 -3.19 5.23
N GLU A 207 -11.06 -3.37 5.13
CA GLU A 207 -11.80 -4.27 6.03
C GLU A 207 -11.32 -5.71 5.91
N LYS A 208 -11.13 -6.21 4.68
CA LYS A 208 -10.56 -7.53 4.44
C LYS A 208 -9.17 -7.70 5.09
N THR A 209 -8.34 -6.66 5.01
CA THR A 209 -7.01 -6.71 5.66
C THR A 209 -7.15 -6.78 7.17
N ILE A 210 -8.04 -5.98 7.77
CA ILE A 210 -8.30 -5.99 9.21
C ILE A 210 -8.80 -7.38 9.65
N GLU A 211 -9.68 -7.98 8.86
CA GLU A 211 -10.19 -9.33 9.13
C GLU A 211 -9.06 -10.36 9.11
N GLU A 212 -8.15 -10.28 8.10
CA GLU A 212 -7.00 -11.20 8.02
C GLU A 212 -6.08 -11.05 9.24
N VAL A 213 -5.82 -9.81 9.67
CA VAL A 213 -4.98 -9.54 10.86
C VAL A 213 -5.60 -10.15 12.13
N ARG A 214 -6.92 -10.28 12.20
CA ARG A 214 -7.63 -10.87 13.34
C ARG A 214 -7.75 -12.39 13.29
N LYS A 215 -7.36 -13.03 12.19
CA LYS A 215 -7.45 -14.48 12.05
C LYS A 215 -6.39 -15.17 12.91
N PRO A 216 -6.73 -16.34 13.49
CA PRO A 216 -5.74 -17.12 14.22
C PRO A 216 -4.59 -17.57 13.30
N ILE A 217 -3.40 -17.62 13.86
CA ILE A 217 -2.23 -18.22 13.21
C ILE A 217 -2.37 -19.74 13.32
N ALA A 218 -2.42 -20.42 12.18
CA ALA A 218 -2.65 -21.87 12.15
C ALA A 218 -1.64 -22.60 13.04
N GLY A 219 -2.16 -23.43 13.93
CA GLY A 219 -1.33 -24.24 14.85
C GLY A 219 -0.79 -23.50 16.05
N LEU A 220 -1.13 -22.22 16.26
CA LEU A 220 -0.68 -21.44 17.41
C LEU A 220 -1.88 -20.86 18.18
N PRO A 221 -1.80 -20.72 19.51
CA PRO A 221 -2.81 -20.00 20.28
C PRO A 221 -2.59 -18.49 20.21
N ALA A 222 -2.53 -17.95 19.01
CA ALA A 222 -2.23 -16.55 18.70
C ALA A 222 -2.88 -16.18 17.37
N ASP A 223 -3.10 -14.92 17.16
CA ASP A 223 -3.56 -14.37 15.89
C ASP A 223 -2.52 -13.36 15.36
N TRP A 224 -2.77 -12.78 14.17
CA TRP A 224 -1.80 -11.89 13.56
C TRP A 224 -1.71 -10.53 14.28
N THR A 225 -2.59 -10.22 15.25
CA THR A 225 -2.44 -9.03 16.11
C THR A 225 -1.17 -9.11 16.97
N TYR A 226 -0.59 -10.29 17.13
CA TYR A 226 0.71 -10.44 17.79
C TYR A 226 1.85 -9.78 17.00
N PHE A 227 1.65 -9.54 15.69
CA PHE A 227 2.57 -8.75 14.86
C PHE A 227 2.13 -7.29 14.82
N TRP A 228 0.85 -7.01 14.60
CA TRP A 228 0.29 -5.66 14.45
C TRP A 228 -0.87 -5.48 15.43
N ALA A 229 -0.57 -4.99 16.63
CA ALA A 229 -1.55 -4.82 17.70
C ALA A 229 -2.35 -3.52 17.51
N PHE A 230 -3.67 -3.65 17.49
CA PHE A 230 -4.54 -2.47 17.41
C PHE A 230 -4.36 -1.60 18.66
N GLY A 231 -4.38 -0.28 18.45
CA GLY A 231 -4.46 0.68 19.56
C GLY A 231 -5.85 0.73 20.16
N GLU A 232 -5.99 1.44 21.26
CA GLU A 232 -7.30 1.82 21.77
C GLU A 232 -8.00 2.76 20.80
N THR A 233 -9.28 2.99 21.01
CA THR A 233 -10.07 3.88 20.16
C THR A 233 -9.35 5.22 19.97
N ASP A 234 -9.15 5.64 18.74
CA ASP A 234 -8.47 6.89 18.35
C ASP A 234 -6.95 6.89 18.53
N GLU A 235 -6.32 5.77 18.91
CA GLU A 235 -4.87 5.68 19.05
C GLU A 235 -4.22 4.86 17.94
N PHE A 236 -2.96 5.20 17.66
CA PHE A 236 -2.17 4.40 16.73
C PHE A 236 -1.87 3.03 17.33
N GLY A 237 -1.90 2.01 16.49
CA GLY A 237 -1.46 0.68 16.86
C GLY A 237 0.05 0.60 17.06
N ASN A 238 0.48 -0.56 17.50
CA ASN A 238 1.90 -0.83 17.75
C ASN A 238 2.26 -2.22 17.24
N TYR A 239 3.54 -2.47 17.05
CA TYR A 239 3.97 -3.85 16.90
C TYR A 239 3.66 -4.61 18.18
N GLY A 240 3.02 -5.74 18.05
CA GLY A 240 2.72 -6.64 19.16
C GLY A 240 3.97 -7.41 19.64
N PRO A 241 3.79 -8.44 20.48
CA PRO A 241 4.92 -9.20 21.04
C PRO A 241 5.87 -9.83 20.02
N ALA A 242 5.37 -10.19 18.83
CA ALA A 242 6.19 -10.73 17.74
C ALA A 242 7.09 -9.66 17.08
N GLY A 243 6.71 -8.38 17.18
CA GLY A 243 7.49 -7.28 16.64
C GLY A 243 7.43 -7.19 15.11
N ASN A 244 8.28 -6.33 14.55
CA ASN A 244 8.44 -6.19 13.09
C ASN A 244 9.35 -7.31 12.55
N LYS A 245 8.89 -8.55 12.62
CA LYS A 245 9.66 -9.75 12.25
C LYS A 245 8.91 -10.68 11.29
N PHE A 246 7.94 -10.16 10.57
CA PHE A 246 7.19 -10.96 9.60
C PHE A 246 8.14 -11.62 8.58
N GLY A 247 8.00 -12.93 8.41
CA GLY A 247 8.85 -13.71 7.50
C GLY A 247 10.15 -14.23 8.11
N GLU A 248 10.51 -13.77 9.32
CA GLU A 248 11.73 -14.21 10.02
C GLU A 248 11.40 -15.22 11.13
N ARG A 249 12.43 -15.94 11.56
CA ARG A 249 12.33 -16.76 12.77
C ARG A 249 11.95 -15.84 13.95
N THR A 250 10.80 -16.10 14.55
CA THR A 250 10.22 -15.23 15.57
C THR A 250 9.71 -16.06 16.73
N ALA A 251 10.23 -15.79 17.94
CA ALA A 251 9.74 -16.36 19.18
C ALA A 251 9.08 -15.25 20.00
N PHE A 252 7.88 -15.50 20.53
CA PHE A 252 7.11 -14.51 21.30
C PHE A 252 6.23 -15.20 22.34
N ASP A 253 5.86 -14.48 23.38
CA ASP A 253 4.92 -14.96 24.39
C ASP A 253 3.50 -14.87 23.83
N CYS A 254 2.79 -16.01 23.76
CA CYS A 254 1.47 -16.12 23.12
C CYS A 254 0.38 -16.62 24.09
N GLY A 255 0.48 -16.23 25.36
CA GLY A 255 -0.49 -16.55 26.40
C GLY A 255 0.20 -16.94 27.70
N SER A 256 -0.56 -17.28 28.71
CA SER A 256 -0.07 -17.56 30.06
C SER A 256 1.06 -18.61 30.09
N ASN A 257 2.29 -18.10 30.09
CA ASN A 257 3.54 -18.88 30.16
C ASN A 257 3.81 -19.78 28.94
N GLN A 258 3.17 -19.51 27.81
CA GLN A 258 3.42 -20.27 26.58
C GLN A 258 4.23 -19.45 25.58
N LYS A 259 5.27 -20.06 25.01
CA LYS A 259 6.07 -19.47 23.94
C LYS A 259 5.69 -20.05 22.58
N CYS A 260 5.37 -19.18 21.67
CA CYS A 260 5.16 -19.53 20.27
C CYS A 260 6.45 -19.33 19.48
N LEU A 261 6.64 -20.16 18.47
CA LEU A 261 7.79 -20.08 17.57
C LEU A 261 7.32 -20.24 16.13
N LEU A 262 7.62 -19.26 15.31
CA LEU A 262 7.52 -19.36 13.85
C LEU A 262 8.93 -19.44 13.28
N LEU A 263 9.12 -20.30 12.31
CA LEU A 263 10.43 -20.51 11.69
C LEU A 263 10.70 -19.49 10.60
N ASP A 264 11.94 -19.36 10.21
CA ASP A 264 12.32 -18.52 9.08
C ASP A 264 11.61 -19.02 7.80
N LYS A 265 10.94 -18.11 7.10
CA LYS A 265 10.18 -18.43 5.87
C LYS A 265 9.10 -19.51 6.05
N ASP A 266 8.55 -19.63 7.26
CA ASP A 266 7.45 -20.54 7.53
C ASP A 266 6.35 -20.40 6.47
N PRO A 267 5.78 -21.49 5.92
CA PRO A 267 4.67 -21.39 4.95
C PRO A 267 3.50 -20.53 5.41
N ILE A 268 3.24 -20.47 6.70
CA ILE A 268 2.15 -19.66 7.30
C ILE A 268 2.30 -18.17 6.91
N TYR A 269 3.53 -17.63 6.90
CA TYR A 269 3.79 -16.27 6.47
C TYR A 269 3.38 -16.06 5.00
N ARG A 270 3.74 -17.03 4.16
CA ARG A 270 3.42 -16.98 2.73
C ARG A 270 1.90 -17.04 2.50
N ASP A 271 1.20 -17.92 3.20
CA ASP A 271 -0.24 -18.06 3.05
C ASP A 271 -0.97 -16.79 3.47
N PHE A 272 -0.57 -16.17 4.57
CA PHE A 272 -1.09 -14.88 5.00
C PHE A 272 -0.81 -13.78 3.96
N ALA A 273 0.43 -13.68 3.52
CA ALA A 273 0.82 -12.65 2.53
C ALA A 273 0.08 -12.85 1.20
N ASN A 274 -0.06 -14.09 0.76
CA ASN A 274 -0.76 -14.42 -0.50
C ASN A 274 -2.22 -13.96 -0.45
N GLN A 275 -2.89 -14.12 0.69
CA GLN A 275 -4.28 -13.65 0.82
C GLN A 275 -4.35 -12.12 0.66
N LEU A 276 -3.44 -11.40 1.27
CA LEU A 276 -3.42 -9.92 1.17
C LEU A 276 -2.99 -9.45 -0.23
N HIS A 277 -2.00 -10.08 -0.84
CA HIS A 277 -1.61 -9.80 -2.22
C HIS A 277 -2.75 -10.08 -3.20
N PHE A 278 -3.49 -11.19 -3.00
CA PHE A 278 -4.68 -11.52 -3.79
C PHE A 278 -5.73 -10.40 -3.68
N ASN A 279 -6.05 -9.98 -2.45
CA ASN A 279 -7.01 -8.89 -2.21
C ASN A 279 -6.56 -7.59 -2.91
N SER A 280 -5.27 -7.30 -2.89
CA SER A 280 -4.68 -6.14 -3.56
C SER A 280 -4.87 -6.21 -5.08
N ILE A 281 -4.62 -7.38 -5.68
CA ILE A 281 -4.77 -7.58 -7.12
C ILE A 281 -6.25 -7.43 -7.52
N ILE A 282 -7.18 -8.03 -6.76
CA ILE A 282 -8.62 -7.93 -7.03
C ILE A 282 -9.08 -6.46 -6.95
N ALA A 283 -8.67 -5.72 -5.93
CA ALA A 283 -9.02 -4.31 -5.78
C ALA A 283 -8.46 -3.47 -6.96
N THR A 284 -7.24 -3.80 -7.40
CA THR A 284 -6.61 -3.17 -8.57
C THR A 284 -7.40 -3.48 -9.86
N MET A 285 -7.82 -4.74 -10.07
CA MET A 285 -8.64 -5.15 -11.22
C MET A 285 -9.98 -4.40 -11.22
N LYS A 286 -10.67 -4.34 -10.08
CA LYS A 286 -11.94 -3.59 -9.92
C LYS A 286 -11.74 -2.12 -10.33
N SER A 287 -10.66 -1.50 -9.86
CA SER A 287 -10.33 -0.09 -10.13
C SER A 287 -10.07 0.17 -11.62
N ILE A 288 -9.30 -0.71 -12.27
CA ILE A 288 -9.02 -0.60 -13.73
C ILE A 288 -10.32 -0.78 -14.52
N ARG A 289 -11.13 -1.78 -14.17
CA ARG A 289 -12.40 -2.08 -14.86
C ARG A 289 -13.34 -0.87 -14.83
N ILE A 290 -13.44 -0.18 -13.71
CA ILE A 290 -14.27 1.03 -13.59
C ILE A 290 -13.76 2.11 -14.55
N LEU A 291 -12.45 2.29 -14.66
CA LEU A 291 -11.89 3.32 -15.54
C LEU A 291 -12.08 2.99 -17.03
N GLN A 292 -12.16 1.71 -17.40
CA GLN A 292 -12.46 1.30 -18.77
C GLN A 292 -13.89 1.65 -19.20
N GLY A 293 -14.74 2.16 -18.31
CA GLY A 293 -16.09 2.60 -18.61
C GLY A 293 -17.15 1.53 -18.49
N VAL A 294 -16.78 0.34 -18.02
CA VAL A 294 -17.75 -0.73 -17.77
C VAL A 294 -18.40 -0.44 -16.42
N GLY A 295 -19.53 0.25 -16.44
CA GLY A 295 -20.33 0.50 -15.25
C GLY A 295 -20.54 1.96 -14.85
N ILE A 296 -19.84 2.92 -15.50
CA ILE A 296 -20.09 4.34 -15.24
C ILE A 296 -20.92 4.91 -16.38
N ALA A 297 -22.12 5.39 -16.08
CA ALA A 297 -22.88 6.23 -17.02
C ALA A 297 -22.00 7.47 -17.29
N ALA A 298 -21.72 7.72 -18.55
CA ALA A 298 -20.96 8.90 -18.95
C ALA A 298 -21.60 10.13 -18.31
N PRO A 299 -20.82 11.02 -17.67
CA PRO A 299 -21.40 12.25 -17.18
C PRO A 299 -22.05 12.96 -18.38
N TYR A 300 -23.26 13.41 -18.19
CA TYR A 300 -24.01 14.18 -19.17
C TYR A 300 -23.06 15.21 -19.79
N LEU A 301 -22.67 14.97 -21.05
CA LEU A 301 -22.12 16.05 -21.84
C LEU A 301 -23.29 17.00 -22.06
N ALA A 302 -23.37 18.04 -21.22
CA ALA A 302 -24.28 19.13 -21.49
C ALA A 302 -23.88 19.69 -22.85
N THR A 303 -24.60 19.29 -23.88
CA THR A 303 -24.53 19.93 -25.17
C THR A 303 -25.09 21.32 -25.01
N ASN A 304 -24.23 22.34 -24.93
CA ASN A 304 -24.57 23.69 -25.25
C ASN A 304 -24.22 23.96 -26.69
#